data_8996cf9eb535875f7b0c2a7dec148ddf
#
_entry.id   8996cf9eb535875f7b0c2a7dec148ddf
#
_cell.length_a   1.000
_cell.length_b   1.000
_cell.length_c   1.000
_cell.angle_alpha   90.00
_cell.angle_beta   90.00
_cell.angle_gamma   90.00
#
_symmetry.space_group_name_H-M   'P 1'
#
loop_
_entity.id
_entity.type
_entity.pdbx_description
1 polymer ?
#
loop_
_entity_poly.entity_id
_entity_poly.type
_entity_poly.pdbx_seq_one_letter_code
_entity_poly.pdbx_strand_id
1 'polypeptide(L)'
;MSRMEGLMMDFPLTLTHLLRRAETFFGDSKIVTRLPDKSFHRTNHRETLRRARQLAVALRKAGLERGDRVATLCWNHYQHHEAYFGVPCGGFVLHTLNLRLHPNDLAYIASHAGDRAVIVDRALLPLLEQFRAETPIEHVWVVEDSYEELLTTADPDEWEDPELDEREAAAMCYTSGTTGRPRGVVYSHRSSVLHALGVGANNPLGMGVGIGDAVMPVVPMFHANAWGYPYLATMQGAKLVYPGPCLDADSLLEDMEQERVTWAAGVPTIWMGILARLDEEPGRWDLSAMKAMLVGGSAVPRAMIAAFEERHGLRICQGWGMTETSPVASTVALPNDLAQADADTRWDVQATAGLPLPFVEIRVRAGDQDVPWDGEAMGELEVRGPWVAASYYDTPESADRWTEDGWFRTGDIVSMDPRGFIQIKDRSKDVIKSGGEWISSVEVENALMAHPALAEAAVIAVPDEKWGERPLAAVVLRDGASATADELREFIAPQFAKWWLPDRIEFVAEIPKTSVGKFRKIALREQFTAEPAQTS
;
A
#
# COMPACT_ATOMS: atom_id res chain seq x y z
N MET A 1 -27.34 -36.92 13.16
CA MET A 1 -28.06 -36.19 12.11
C MET A 1 -27.06 -35.90 10.99
N SER A 2 -27.32 -36.33 9.77
CA SER A 2 -26.48 -36.00 8.61
C SER A 2 -26.56 -34.50 8.37
N ARG A 3 -25.40 -33.86 8.20
CA ARG A 3 -25.31 -32.45 7.84
C ARG A 3 -25.93 -32.28 6.45
N MET A 4 -26.87 -31.36 6.30
CA MET A 4 -27.40 -31.01 4.98
C MET A 4 -26.38 -30.12 4.28
N GLU A 5 -25.94 -30.51 3.11
CA GLU A 5 -24.99 -29.72 2.30
C GLU A 5 -25.73 -28.73 1.41
N GLY A 6 -25.10 -27.61 1.09
CA GLY A 6 -25.60 -26.67 0.10
C GLY A 6 -25.53 -27.29 -1.30
N LEU A 7 -26.50 -26.95 -2.16
CA LEU A 7 -26.57 -27.45 -3.53
C LEU A 7 -26.15 -26.40 -4.58
N MET A 8 -25.16 -25.57 -4.23
CA MET A 8 -24.60 -24.61 -5.15
C MET A 8 -23.44 -25.24 -5.94
N MET A 9 -23.14 -24.66 -7.12
CA MET A 9 -22.01 -25.12 -7.92
C MET A 9 -20.71 -24.92 -7.13
N ASP A 10 -19.84 -25.92 -7.19
CA ASP A 10 -18.43 -25.79 -6.79
C ASP A 10 -17.67 -25.08 -7.90
N PHE A 11 -17.58 -23.74 -7.80
CA PHE A 11 -17.00 -22.87 -8.82
C PHE A 11 -15.78 -22.13 -8.25
N PRO A 12 -14.57 -22.41 -8.77
CA PRO A 12 -13.33 -21.90 -8.19
C PRO A 12 -13.18 -20.39 -8.41
N LEU A 13 -12.77 -19.67 -7.37
CA LEU A 13 -12.53 -18.23 -7.40
C LEU A 13 -11.11 -17.94 -7.94
N THR A 14 -10.95 -17.96 -9.27
CA THR A 14 -9.65 -17.69 -9.92
C THR A 14 -9.64 -16.35 -10.66
N LEU A 15 -8.44 -15.76 -10.81
CA LEU A 15 -8.23 -14.52 -11.58
C LEU A 15 -8.63 -14.66 -13.05
N THR A 16 -8.66 -15.89 -13.58
CA THR A 16 -9.12 -16.18 -14.94
C THR A 16 -10.57 -15.74 -15.17
N HIS A 17 -11.41 -15.80 -14.13
CA HIS A 17 -12.81 -15.33 -14.23
C HIS A 17 -12.89 -13.81 -14.36
N LEU A 18 -12.00 -13.06 -13.70
CA LEU A 18 -11.93 -11.60 -13.83
C LEU A 18 -11.49 -11.21 -15.25
N LEU A 19 -10.49 -11.92 -15.79
CA LEU A 19 -10.01 -11.76 -17.14
C LEU A 19 -11.15 -11.97 -18.16
N ARG A 20 -11.83 -13.13 -18.12
CA ARG A 20 -12.95 -13.45 -19.04
C ARG A 20 -14.08 -12.42 -18.92
N ARG A 21 -14.44 -12.03 -17.69
CA ARG A 21 -15.48 -11.04 -17.47
C ARG A 21 -15.13 -9.71 -18.13
N ALA A 22 -13.93 -9.20 -17.89
CA ALA A 22 -13.50 -7.91 -18.43
C ALA A 22 -13.47 -7.94 -19.96
N GLU A 23 -12.95 -9.00 -20.56
CA GLU A 23 -12.93 -9.16 -22.01
C GLU A 23 -14.33 -9.23 -22.62
N THR A 24 -15.24 -9.98 -21.99
CA THR A 24 -16.59 -10.20 -22.50
C THR A 24 -17.46 -8.94 -22.40
N PHE A 25 -17.43 -8.25 -21.26
CA PHE A 25 -18.36 -7.18 -20.97
C PHE A 25 -17.75 -5.78 -21.04
N PHE A 26 -16.44 -5.65 -20.89
CA PHE A 26 -15.74 -4.37 -20.72
C PHE A 26 -14.52 -4.24 -21.64
N GLY A 27 -14.46 -5.03 -22.70
CA GLY A 27 -13.31 -5.08 -23.61
C GLY A 27 -12.86 -3.72 -24.16
N ASP A 28 -13.78 -2.78 -24.32
CA ASP A 28 -13.51 -1.44 -24.86
C ASP A 28 -13.11 -0.40 -23.81
N SER A 29 -13.22 -0.73 -22.50
CA SER A 29 -12.73 0.13 -21.41
C SER A 29 -11.23 0.34 -21.54
N LYS A 30 -10.79 1.59 -21.34
CA LYS A 30 -9.42 2.01 -21.66
C LYS A 30 -8.42 1.65 -20.56
N ILE A 31 -7.22 1.35 -21.00
CA ILE A 31 -6.01 1.31 -20.17
C ILE A 31 -5.05 2.32 -20.76
N VAL A 32 -4.66 3.30 -19.96
CA VAL A 32 -3.79 4.41 -20.34
C VAL A 32 -2.50 4.32 -19.53
N THR A 33 -1.38 4.52 -20.18
CA THR A 33 -0.06 4.54 -19.54
C THR A 33 0.68 5.82 -19.93
N ARG A 34 1.16 6.56 -18.94
CA ARG A 34 2.13 7.65 -19.15
C ARG A 34 3.50 7.03 -19.41
N LEU A 35 4.07 7.32 -20.57
CA LEU A 35 5.39 6.82 -20.96
C LEU A 35 6.51 7.71 -20.38
N PRO A 36 7.78 7.24 -20.36
CA PRO A 36 8.90 8.03 -19.84
C PRO A 36 9.13 9.37 -20.55
N ASP A 37 8.74 9.48 -21.83
CA ASP A 37 8.78 10.73 -22.61
C ASP A 37 7.59 11.65 -22.36
N LYS A 38 6.77 11.31 -21.36
CA LYS A 38 5.53 11.98 -20.98
C LYS A 38 4.39 11.91 -22.02
N SER A 39 4.53 11.15 -23.08
CA SER A 39 3.40 10.81 -23.99
C SER A 39 2.51 9.74 -23.38
N PHE A 40 1.35 9.48 -24.00
CA PHE A 40 0.41 8.46 -23.54
C PHE A 40 0.31 7.29 -24.50
N HIS A 41 0.52 6.08 -24.00
CA HIS A 41 0.05 4.88 -24.66
C HIS A 41 -1.40 4.59 -24.24
N ARG A 42 -2.27 4.32 -25.23
CA ARG A 42 -3.68 4.02 -24.98
C ARG A 42 -4.07 2.70 -25.61
N THR A 43 -4.52 1.79 -24.79
CA THR A 43 -5.06 0.49 -25.19
C THR A 43 -6.42 0.26 -24.51
N ASN A 44 -6.92 -0.95 -24.48
CA ASN A 44 -8.16 -1.34 -23.82
C ASN A 44 -8.05 -2.72 -23.20
N HIS A 45 -9.04 -3.10 -22.38
CA HIS A 45 -9.04 -4.40 -21.69
C HIS A 45 -8.95 -5.56 -22.69
N ARG A 46 -9.68 -5.53 -23.81
CA ARG A 46 -9.67 -6.61 -24.81
C ARG A 46 -8.26 -6.90 -25.31
N GLU A 47 -7.55 -5.89 -25.76
CA GLU A 47 -6.21 -6.04 -26.31
C GLU A 47 -5.21 -6.43 -25.20
N THR A 48 -5.24 -5.76 -24.05
CA THR A 48 -4.33 -6.06 -22.94
C THR A 48 -4.53 -7.48 -22.42
N LEU A 49 -5.79 -7.94 -22.29
CA LEU A 49 -6.06 -9.30 -21.80
C LEU A 49 -5.79 -10.38 -22.86
N ARG A 50 -5.96 -10.06 -24.16
CA ARG A 50 -5.47 -10.93 -25.25
C ARG A 50 -3.96 -11.12 -25.16
N ARG A 51 -3.19 -10.05 -24.95
CA ARG A 51 -1.74 -10.09 -24.77
C ARG A 51 -1.34 -10.79 -23.48
N ALA A 52 -2.11 -10.68 -22.41
CA ALA A 52 -1.91 -11.46 -21.19
C ALA A 52 -2.00 -12.96 -21.43
N ARG A 53 -2.99 -13.43 -22.22
CA ARG A 53 -3.06 -14.83 -22.64
C ARG A 53 -1.87 -15.25 -23.50
N GLN A 54 -1.50 -14.38 -24.44
CA GLN A 54 -0.32 -14.59 -25.28
C GLN A 54 0.94 -14.74 -24.43
N LEU A 55 1.11 -13.90 -23.39
CA LEU A 55 2.19 -14.03 -22.42
C LEU A 55 2.18 -15.39 -21.72
N ALA A 56 1.03 -15.84 -21.22
CA ALA A 56 0.93 -17.13 -20.55
C ALA A 56 1.35 -18.31 -21.46
N VAL A 57 0.94 -18.28 -22.73
CA VAL A 57 1.38 -19.29 -23.73
C VAL A 57 2.89 -19.18 -23.99
N ALA A 58 3.41 -17.96 -24.13
CA ALA A 58 4.83 -17.71 -24.39
C ALA A 58 5.72 -18.17 -23.23
N LEU A 59 5.31 -17.93 -21.98
CA LEU A 59 6.05 -18.40 -20.79
C LEU A 59 6.14 -19.93 -20.75
N ARG A 60 5.04 -20.63 -21.10
CA ARG A 60 5.03 -22.10 -21.19
C ARG A 60 5.96 -22.58 -22.31
N LYS A 61 5.94 -21.94 -23.48
CA LYS A 61 6.86 -22.25 -24.58
C LYS A 61 8.32 -21.98 -24.24
N ALA A 62 8.58 -21.02 -23.37
CA ALA A 62 9.93 -20.74 -22.86
C ALA A 62 10.41 -21.78 -21.81
N GLY A 63 9.58 -22.77 -21.46
CA GLY A 63 9.95 -23.86 -20.56
C GLY A 63 9.65 -23.62 -19.07
N LEU A 64 8.84 -22.63 -18.76
CA LEU A 64 8.35 -22.46 -17.39
C LEU A 64 7.23 -23.46 -17.09
N GLU A 65 7.22 -23.96 -15.87
CA GLU A 65 6.26 -24.94 -15.35
C GLU A 65 5.28 -24.29 -14.36
N ARG A 66 4.16 -24.98 -14.12
CA ARG A 66 3.15 -24.52 -13.16
C ARG A 66 3.77 -24.32 -11.76
N GLY A 67 3.51 -23.15 -11.17
CA GLY A 67 4.06 -22.75 -9.89
C GLY A 67 5.42 -22.05 -9.96
N ASP A 68 6.05 -21.97 -11.14
CA ASP A 68 7.27 -21.16 -11.30
C ASP A 68 6.99 -19.69 -11.05
N ARG A 69 7.96 -19.01 -10.41
CA ARG A 69 7.87 -17.58 -10.12
C ARG A 69 8.41 -16.79 -11.31
N VAL A 70 7.58 -15.88 -11.79
CA VAL A 70 7.93 -14.88 -12.79
C VAL A 70 8.00 -13.53 -12.09
N ALA A 71 9.22 -13.05 -11.90
CA ALA A 71 9.44 -11.75 -11.28
C ALA A 71 9.10 -10.61 -12.25
N THR A 72 8.68 -9.48 -11.70
CA THR A 72 8.59 -8.20 -12.41
C THR A 72 9.41 -7.13 -11.71
N LEU A 73 10.25 -6.43 -12.45
CA LEU A 73 11.01 -5.26 -12.00
C LEU A 73 10.58 -4.09 -12.89
N CYS A 74 9.37 -3.58 -12.63
CA CYS A 74 8.65 -2.68 -13.53
C CYS A 74 7.95 -1.54 -12.79
N TRP A 75 7.81 -0.40 -13.47
CA TRP A 75 6.90 0.68 -13.08
C TRP A 75 5.43 0.30 -13.34
N ASN A 76 4.51 1.20 -13.01
CA ASN A 76 3.08 1.01 -13.28
C ASN A 76 2.76 1.32 -14.75
N HIS A 77 2.59 0.29 -15.57
CA HIS A 77 2.26 0.43 -16.99
C HIS A 77 1.47 -0.78 -17.52
N TYR A 78 1.01 -0.72 -18.76
CA TYR A 78 0.12 -1.73 -19.33
C TYR A 78 0.79 -3.12 -19.49
N GLN A 79 2.08 -3.22 -19.80
CA GLN A 79 2.76 -4.53 -19.89
C GLN A 79 2.89 -5.17 -18.49
N HIS A 80 3.12 -4.37 -17.46
CA HIS A 80 3.06 -4.89 -16.09
C HIS A 80 1.65 -5.39 -15.74
N HIS A 81 0.59 -4.69 -16.23
CA HIS A 81 -0.78 -5.18 -16.10
C HIS A 81 -1.02 -6.48 -16.89
N GLU A 82 -0.43 -6.67 -18.07
CA GLU A 82 -0.46 -7.93 -18.79
C GLU A 82 0.13 -9.07 -17.95
N ALA A 83 1.26 -8.81 -17.26
CA ALA A 83 1.87 -9.78 -16.36
C ALA A 83 0.97 -10.12 -15.15
N TYR A 84 0.21 -9.15 -14.63
CA TYR A 84 -0.74 -9.36 -13.51
C TYR A 84 -1.82 -10.39 -13.82
N PHE A 85 -2.14 -10.57 -15.08
CA PHE A 85 -3.09 -11.59 -15.52
C PHE A 85 -2.41 -12.75 -16.24
N GLY A 86 -1.47 -12.48 -17.13
CA GLY A 86 -0.82 -13.51 -17.92
C GLY A 86 -0.04 -14.53 -17.08
N VAL A 87 0.65 -14.06 -16.06
CA VAL A 87 1.42 -14.95 -15.17
C VAL A 87 0.49 -15.85 -14.35
N PRO A 88 -0.38 -15.32 -13.46
CA PRO A 88 -1.19 -16.18 -12.59
C PRO A 88 -2.25 -16.98 -13.37
N CYS A 89 -2.88 -16.43 -14.40
CA CYS A 89 -3.83 -17.17 -15.20
C CYS A 89 -3.16 -18.29 -16.01
N GLY A 90 -1.86 -18.18 -16.30
CA GLY A 90 -1.05 -19.24 -16.91
C GLY A 90 -0.67 -20.37 -15.96
N GLY A 91 -0.97 -20.24 -14.67
CA GLY A 91 -0.60 -21.18 -13.60
C GLY A 91 0.79 -20.92 -13.00
N PHE A 92 1.37 -19.75 -13.27
CA PHE A 92 2.64 -19.30 -12.68
C PHE A 92 2.37 -18.37 -11.50
N VAL A 93 3.40 -17.99 -10.75
CA VAL A 93 3.28 -17.08 -9.61
C VAL A 93 3.92 -15.73 -9.97
N LEU A 94 3.12 -14.68 -10.00
CA LEU A 94 3.62 -13.31 -10.18
C LEU A 94 4.40 -12.88 -8.94
N HIS A 95 5.68 -12.53 -9.09
CA HIS A 95 6.47 -11.99 -8.00
C HIS A 95 6.92 -10.56 -8.32
N THR A 96 6.38 -9.58 -7.60
CA THR A 96 6.68 -8.17 -7.87
C THR A 96 7.86 -7.70 -7.02
N LEU A 97 9.00 -7.40 -7.66
CA LEU A 97 10.21 -6.93 -7.00
C LEU A 97 10.15 -5.42 -6.75
N ASN A 98 10.44 -5.02 -5.51
CA ASN A 98 10.45 -3.61 -5.16
C ASN A 98 11.73 -2.93 -5.67
N LEU A 99 11.61 -2.21 -6.78
CA LEU A 99 12.71 -1.52 -7.49
C LEU A 99 13.46 -0.45 -6.68
N ARG A 100 12.99 -0.13 -5.47
CA ARG A 100 13.62 0.86 -4.58
C ARG A 100 14.44 0.21 -3.46
N LEU A 101 14.53 -1.12 -3.42
CA LEU A 101 15.36 -1.83 -2.45
C LEU A 101 16.83 -1.85 -2.88
N HIS A 102 17.71 -2.09 -1.90
CA HIS A 102 19.12 -2.30 -2.17
C HIS A 102 19.33 -3.62 -2.95
N PRO A 103 20.31 -3.70 -3.88
CA PRO A 103 20.58 -4.91 -4.65
C PRO A 103 20.75 -6.18 -3.81
N ASN A 104 21.39 -6.09 -2.64
CA ASN A 104 21.57 -7.24 -1.74
C ASN A 104 20.22 -7.80 -1.22
N ASP A 105 19.26 -6.90 -0.95
CA ASP A 105 17.91 -7.32 -0.53
C ASP A 105 17.17 -7.97 -1.70
N LEU A 106 17.32 -7.43 -2.91
CA LEU A 106 16.73 -7.99 -4.13
C LEU A 106 17.34 -9.35 -4.47
N ALA A 107 18.66 -9.53 -4.32
CA ALA A 107 19.33 -10.83 -4.47
C ALA A 107 18.75 -11.86 -3.51
N TYR A 108 18.64 -11.49 -2.22
CA TYR A 108 18.03 -12.36 -1.22
C TYR A 108 16.59 -12.71 -1.56
N ILE A 109 15.76 -11.72 -1.89
CA ILE A 109 14.33 -11.88 -2.19
C ILE A 109 14.14 -12.80 -3.40
N ALA A 110 14.83 -12.54 -4.51
CA ALA A 110 14.70 -13.33 -5.73
C ALA A 110 15.22 -14.76 -5.55
N SER A 111 16.31 -14.96 -4.79
CA SER A 111 16.83 -16.29 -4.47
C SER A 111 15.93 -17.06 -3.51
N HIS A 112 15.41 -16.41 -2.46
CA HIS A 112 14.51 -17.02 -1.49
C HIS A 112 13.16 -17.40 -2.13
N ALA A 113 12.61 -16.54 -3.00
CA ALA A 113 11.41 -16.84 -3.78
C ALA A 113 11.67 -17.94 -4.83
N GLY A 114 12.92 -18.08 -5.31
CA GLY A 114 13.29 -18.97 -6.39
C GLY A 114 12.74 -18.49 -7.74
N ASP A 115 12.93 -17.21 -8.06
CA ASP A 115 12.50 -16.62 -9.32
C ASP A 115 13.22 -17.26 -10.51
N ARG A 116 12.48 -17.81 -11.48
CA ARG A 116 13.05 -18.41 -12.70
C ARG A 116 13.14 -17.44 -13.86
N ALA A 117 12.27 -16.45 -13.89
CA ALA A 117 12.22 -15.46 -14.94
C ALA A 117 11.98 -14.06 -14.37
N VAL A 118 12.39 -13.04 -15.13
CA VAL A 118 12.09 -11.64 -14.80
C VAL A 118 11.69 -10.86 -16.05
N ILE A 119 10.60 -10.10 -15.93
CA ILE A 119 10.18 -9.05 -16.85
C ILE A 119 10.66 -7.73 -16.27
N VAL A 120 11.42 -6.95 -17.04
CA VAL A 120 12.11 -5.76 -16.51
C VAL A 120 12.02 -4.57 -17.46
N ASP A 121 11.76 -3.37 -16.91
CA ASP A 121 11.88 -2.13 -17.67
C ASP A 121 13.34 -1.87 -18.03
N ARG A 122 13.60 -1.40 -19.25
CA ARG A 122 14.96 -1.09 -19.72
C ARG A 122 15.70 -0.16 -18.77
N ALA A 123 15.02 0.83 -18.21
CA ALA A 123 15.61 1.78 -17.27
C ALA A 123 16.08 1.11 -15.95
N LEU A 124 15.57 -0.08 -15.64
CA LEU A 124 15.88 -0.84 -14.41
C LEU A 124 16.87 -1.99 -14.65
N LEU A 125 17.32 -2.22 -15.89
CA LEU A 125 18.37 -3.20 -16.19
C LEU A 125 19.65 -2.98 -15.37
N PRO A 126 20.18 -1.75 -15.21
CA PRO A 126 21.36 -1.54 -14.39
C PRO A 126 21.18 -1.95 -12.91
N LEU A 127 19.96 -1.93 -12.39
CA LEU A 127 19.65 -2.45 -11.07
C LEU A 127 19.64 -3.98 -11.07
N LEU A 128 18.98 -4.60 -12.04
CA LEU A 128 18.93 -6.06 -12.18
C LEU A 128 20.34 -6.68 -12.29
N GLU A 129 21.21 -6.09 -13.10
CA GLU A 129 22.59 -6.57 -13.32
C GLU A 129 23.44 -6.57 -12.02
N GLN A 130 23.09 -5.76 -11.01
CA GLN A 130 23.81 -5.72 -9.74
C GLN A 130 23.51 -6.92 -8.85
N PHE A 131 22.41 -7.65 -9.07
CA PHE A 131 22.04 -8.76 -8.19
C PHE A 131 21.72 -10.07 -8.92
N ARG A 132 21.45 -10.04 -10.23
CA ARG A 132 21.02 -11.21 -10.99
C ARG A 132 21.93 -12.42 -10.85
N ALA A 133 23.26 -12.20 -10.85
CA ALA A 133 24.25 -13.28 -10.79
C ALA A 133 24.17 -14.15 -9.52
N GLU A 134 23.52 -13.62 -8.47
CA GLU A 134 23.29 -14.30 -7.19
C GLU A 134 21.91 -14.97 -7.10
N THR A 135 21.18 -15.05 -8.20
CA THR A 135 19.78 -15.53 -8.23
C THR A 135 19.61 -16.68 -9.22
N PRO A 136 18.55 -17.49 -9.10
CA PRO A 136 18.26 -18.55 -10.05
C PRO A 136 17.55 -18.06 -11.33
N ILE A 137 17.54 -16.76 -11.64
CA ILE A 137 16.87 -16.19 -12.81
C ILE A 137 17.54 -16.65 -14.09
N GLU A 138 16.87 -17.51 -14.84
CA GLU A 138 17.30 -18.06 -16.11
C GLU A 138 16.93 -17.13 -17.29
N HIS A 139 15.71 -16.57 -17.27
CA HIS A 139 15.14 -15.77 -18.34
C HIS A 139 14.99 -14.31 -17.96
N VAL A 140 15.38 -13.42 -18.88
CA VAL A 140 15.20 -11.96 -18.71
C VAL A 140 14.52 -11.41 -19.96
N TRP A 141 13.38 -10.75 -19.76
CA TRP A 141 12.66 -10.08 -20.84
C TRP A 141 12.53 -8.60 -20.55
N VAL A 142 13.13 -7.80 -21.42
CA VAL A 142 13.11 -6.34 -21.35
C VAL A 142 11.83 -5.83 -22.00
N VAL A 143 11.06 -5.03 -21.28
CA VAL A 143 9.71 -4.57 -21.68
C VAL A 143 9.72 -3.89 -23.05
N GLU A 144 10.69 -3.02 -23.31
CA GLU A 144 10.79 -2.25 -24.56
C GLU A 144 11.53 -3.00 -25.70
N ASP A 145 11.75 -4.32 -25.54
CA ASP A 145 12.57 -5.11 -26.48
C ASP A 145 12.12 -6.58 -26.49
N SER A 146 12.86 -7.44 -25.84
CA SER A 146 12.68 -8.90 -25.87
C SER A 146 11.34 -9.38 -25.29
N TYR A 147 10.58 -8.55 -24.54
CA TYR A 147 9.22 -8.87 -24.13
C TYR A 147 8.27 -8.95 -25.33
N GLU A 148 8.35 -8.00 -26.25
CA GLU A 148 7.53 -8.03 -27.47
C GLU A 148 7.93 -9.22 -28.36
N GLU A 149 9.23 -9.53 -28.47
CA GLU A 149 9.71 -10.71 -29.17
C GLU A 149 9.18 -12.00 -28.54
N LEU A 150 9.20 -12.10 -27.19
CA LEU A 150 8.61 -13.23 -26.47
C LEU A 150 7.15 -13.43 -26.86
N LEU A 151 6.34 -12.36 -26.85
CA LEU A 151 4.92 -12.45 -27.22
C LEU A 151 4.74 -12.99 -28.65
N THR A 152 5.60 -12.61 -29.61
CA THR A 152 5.49 -13.11 -30.98
C THR A 152 5.72 -14.63 -31.13
N THR A 153 6.30 -15.29 -30.13
CA THR A 153 6.48 -16.75 -30.11
C THR A 153 5.20 -17.53 -29.87
N ALA A 154 4.14 -16.85 -29.45
CA ALA A 154 2.88 -17.44 -29.03
C ALA A 154 1.69 -16.88 -29.79
N ASP A 155 0.79 -17.75 -30.20
CA ASP A 155 -0.53 -17.38 -30.71
C ASP A 155 -1.50 -17.30 -29.51
N PRO A 156 -2.22 -16.18 -29.29
CA PRO A 156 -3.22 -16.10 -28.26
C PRO A 156 -4.37 -17.11 -28.42
N ASP A 157 -4.60 -17.61 -29.62
CA ASP A 157 -5.60 -18.65 -29.91
C ASP A 157 -5.17 -20.06 -29.44
N GLU A 158 -3.86 -20.25 -29.11
CA GLU A 158 -3.37 -21.46 -28.45
C GLU A 158 -3.70 -21.48 -26.95
N TRP A 159 -4.32 -20.43 -26.44
CA TRP A 159 -4.70 -20.35 -25.05
C TRP A 159 -5.81 -21.36 -24.71
N GLU A 160 -5.50 -22.24 -23.80
CA GLU A 160 -6.48 -23.06 -23.09
C GLU A 160 -6.48 -22.62 -21.62
N ASP A 161 -7.68 -22.34 -21.08
CA ASP A 161 -7.79 -22.02 -19.65
C ASP A 161 -7.30 -23.20 -18.82
N PRO A 162 -6.24 -23.07 -18.02
CA PRO A 162 -5.80 -24.16 -17.17
C PRO A 162 -6.81 -24.41 -16.04
N GLU A 163 -6.97 -25.67 -15.66
CA GLU A 163 -7.70 -26.03 -14.44
C GLU A 163 -6.87 -25.59 -13.22
N LEU A 164 -7.19 -24.42 -12.67
CA LEU A 164 -6.54 -23.87 -11.49
C LEU A 164 -7.39 -24.11 -10.25
N ASP A 165 -6.76 -24.58 -9.18
CA ASP A 165 -7.36 -24.54 -7.84
C ASP A 165 -7.33 -23.10 -7.32
N GLU A 166 -8.42 -22.63 -6.74
CA GLU A 166 -8.50 -21.28 -6.17
C GLU A 166 -7.49 -21.02 -5.05
N ARG A 167 -6.94 -22.08 -4.44
CA ARG A 167 -5.95 -22.02 -3.37
C ARG A 167 -4.52 -21.97 -3.87
N GLU A 168 -4.28 -22.19 -5.16
CA GLU A 168 -2.95 -22.05 -5.72
C GLU A 168 -2.43 -20.63 -5.61
N ALA A 169 -1.10 -20.52 -5.51
CA ALA A 169 -0.41 -19.24 -5.49
C ALA A 169 -0.63 -18.50 -6.80
N ALA A 170 -1.12 -17.27 -6.72
CA ALA A 170 -1.29 -16.37 -7.86
C ALA A 170 -0.22 -15.28 -7.88
N ALA A 171 0.14 -14.77 -6.70
CA ALA A 171 1.16 -13.73 -6.59
C ALA A 171 1.94 -13.86 -5.27
N MET A 172 3.11 -13.22 -5.25
CA MET A 172 3.96 -13.10 -4.08
C MET A 172 4.47 -11.67 -3.94
N CYS A 173 4.48 -11.16 -2.72
CA CYS A 173 5.08 -9.88 -2.36
C CYS A 173 5.92 -10.01 -1.11
N TYR A 174 7.05 -9.30 -1.05
CA TYR A 174 7.88 -9.26 0.14
C TYR A 174 7.62 -8.00 0.97
N THR A 175 7.66 -8.17 2.29
CA THR A 175 7.63 -7.05 3.23
C THR A 175 8.93 -6.24 3.13
N SER A 176 8.90 -4.96 3.53
CA SER A 176 10.06 -4.07 3.44
C SER A 176 11.20 -4.36 4.44
N GLY A 177 11.08 -5.40 5.25
CA GLY A 177 12.15 -5.85 6.15
C GLY A 177 12.60 -4.83 7.22
N THR A 178 11.76 -3.87 7.60
CA THR A 178 12.11 -2.83 8.59
C THR A 178 12.54 -3.37 9.96
N THR A 179 12.35 -4.66 10.22
CA THR A 179 12.67 -5.33 11.48
C THR A 179 13.49 -6.60 11.30
N GLY A 180 14.16 -6.76 10.17
CA GLY A 180 14.92 -7.96 9.83
C GLY A 180 14.92 -8.21 8.34
N ARG A 181 15.19 -9.44 7.91
CA ARG A 181 15.14 -9.81 6.50
C ARG A 181 13.70 -9.70 5.96
N PRO A 182 13.52 -9.27 4.70
CA PRO A 182 12.23 -9.27 4.03
C PRO A 182 11.57 -10.66 4.08
N ARG A 183 10.24 -10.70 4.29
CA ARG A 183 9.46 -11.94 4.38
C ARG A 183 8.47 -12.02 3.24
N GLY A 184 8.37 -13.19 2.61
CA GLY A 184 7.45 -13.43 1.50
C GLY A 184 6.03 -13.72 1.98
N VAL A 185 5.06 -13.05 1.38
CA VAL A 185 3.63 -13.33 1.54
C VAL A 185 3.09 -13.81 0.21
N VAL A 186 2.47 -14.98 0.22
CA VAL A 186 1.93 -15.63 -0.98
C VAL A 186 0.42 -15.47 -1.02
N TYR A 187 -0.07 -14.81 -2.06
CA TYR A 187 -1.50 -14.62 -2.30
C TYR A 187 -2.03 -15.74 -3.20
N SER A 188 -3.15 -16.35 -2.82
CA SER A 188 -3.84 -17.30 -3.68
C SER A 188 -4.75 -16.59 -4.68
N HIS A 189 -5.20 -17.30 -5.71
CA HIS A 189 -6.27 -16.81 -6.58
C HIS A 189 -7.50 -16.40 -5.76
N ARG A 190 -7.95 -17.27 -4.85
CA ARG A 190 -9.08 -17.04 -3.94
C ARG A 190 -8.90 -15.75 -3.13
N SER A 191 -7.76 -15.56 -2.48
CA SER A 191 -7.53 -14.38 -1.64
C SER A 191 -7.55 -13.10 -2.47
N SER A 192 -6.96 -13.11 -3.68
CA SER A 192 -6.93 -11.96 -4.59
C SER A 192 -8.32 -11.59 -5.11
N VAL A 193 -9.15 -12.60 -5.48
CA VAL A 193 -10.54 -12.38 -5.92
C VAL A 193 -11.40 -11.85 -4.78
N LEU A 194 -11.32 -12.46 -3.59
CA LEU A 194 -12.10 -12.03 -2.43
C LEU A 194 -11.69 -10.64 -1.93
N HIS A 195 -10.39 -10.32 -1.96
CA HIS A 195 -9.92 -8.97 -1.68
C HIS A 195 -10.50 -7.95 -2.66
N ALA A 196 -10.44 -8.23 -3.97
CA ALA A 196 -11.02 -7.34 -4.99
C ALA A 196 -12.54 -7.16 -4.80
N LEU A 197 -13.27 -8.23 -4.46
CA LEU A 197 -14.70 -8.17 -4.12
C LEU A 197 -14.95 -7.38 -2.84
N GLY A 198 -14.16 -7.61 -1.78
CA GLY A 198 -14.29 -6.91 -0.50
C GLY A 198 -14.07 -5.41 -0.64
N VAL A 199 -13.00 -4.99 -1.33
CA VAL A 199 -12.71 -3.59 -1.62
C VAL A 199 -13.79 -2.99 -2.53
N GLY A 200 -14.25 -3.73 -3.54
CA GLY A 200 -15.30 -3.29 -4.47
C GLY A 200 -16.69 -3.18 -3.83
N ALA A 201 -17.01 -4.03 -2.86
CA ALA A 201 -18.28 -4.01 -2.14
C ALA A 201 -18.44 -2.80 -1.22
N ASN A 202 -17.38 -2.10 -0.93
CA ASN A 202 -17.33 -1.05 0.07
C ASN A 202 -17.89 0.31 -0.43
N ASN A 203 -18.90 0.29 -1.28
CA ASN A 203 -19.67 1.46 -1.67
C ASN A 203 -21.02 1.46 -0.88
N PRO A 204 -21.36 2.45 -0.07
CA PRO A 204 -20.95 3.87 -0.09
C PRO A 204 -19.74 4.20 0.80
N LEU A 205 -19.02 3.22 1.28
CA LEU A 205 -17.94 3.40 2.25
C LEU A 205 -16.62 3.98 1.68
N GLY A 206 -16.62 4.48 0.46
CA GLY A 206 -15.55 5.33 -0.05
C GLY A 206 -14.58 4.68 -1.02
N MET A 207 -14.64 3.37 -1.27
CA MET A 207 -13.75 2.67 -2.21
C MET A 207 -14.49 1.94 -3.35
N GLY A 208 -15.78 2.16 -3.51
CA GLY A 208 -16.55 1.54 -4.59
C GLY A 208 -16.12 2.05 -5.97
N VAL A 209 -15.29 1.26 -6.64
CA VAL A 209 -14.99 1.46 -8.06
C VAL A 209 -16.08 0.77 -8.88
N GLY A 210 -16.64 1.46 -9.87
CA GLY A 210 -17.69 0.95 -10.74
C GLY A 210 -17.45 1.22 -12.22
N ILE A 211 -18.40 0.78 -13.04
CA ILE A 211 -18.41 1.10 -14.48
C ILE A 211 -18.46 2.62 -14.66
N GLY A 212 -17.62 3.13 -15.54
CA GLY A 212 -17.50 4.57 -15.81
C GLY A 212 -16.51 5.31 -14.91
N ASP A 213 -15.91 4.63 -13.93
CA ASP A 213 -14.80 5.17 -13.18
C ASP A 213 -13.48 5.10 -13.96
N ALA A 214 -12.59 6.03 -13.63
CA ALA A 214 -11.21 6.06 -14.06
C ALA A 214 -10.32 5.97 -12.80
N VAL A 215 -9.54 4.91 -12.70
CA VAL A 215 -8.74 4.59 -11.52
C VAL A 215 -7.26 4.80 -11.83
N MET A 216 -6.57 5.58 -11.00
CA MET A 216 -5.13 5.81 -11.10
C MET A 216 -4.42 5.30 -9.84
N PRO A 217 -3.87 4.07 -9.87
CA PRO A 217 -3.01 3.60 -8.80
C PRO A 217 -1.63 4.26 -8.91
N VAL A 218 -1.41 5.32 -8.12
CA VAL A 218 -0.07 5.92 -7.95
C VAL A 218 0.77 5.03 -7.02
N VAL A 219 0.11 4.26 -6.16
CA VAL A 219 0.77 3.19 -5.39
C VAL A 219 1.45 2.22 -6.34
N PRO A 220 2.71 1.84 -6.04
CA PRO A 220 3.46 1.00 -6.96
C PRO A 220 2.85 -0.40 -7.13
N MET A 221 2.80 -0.89 -8.37
CA MET A 221 2.42 -2.27 -8.67
C MET A 221 3.38 -3.29 -8.05
N PHE A 222 4.63 -2.92 -7.82
CA PHE A 222 5.59 -3.77 -7.13
C PHE A 222 5.40 -3.86 -5.60
N HIS A 223 4.44 -3.15 -5.03
CA HIS A 223 4.18 -3.16 -3.58
C HIS A 223 2.75 -3.57 -3.28
N ALA A 224 2.58 -4.73 -2.64
CA ALA A 224 1.29 -5.33 -2.27
C ALA A 224 0.26 -5.23 -3.42
N ASN A 225 0.73 -5.50 -4.64
CA ASN A 225 -0.05 -5.54 -5.88
C ASN A 225 -0.88 -4.28 -6.13
N ALA A 226 -0.29 -3.09 -5.95
CA ALA A 226 -0.99 -1.80 -6.09
C ALA A 226 -2.32 -1.77 -5.33
N TRP A 227 -2.33 -2.36 -4.14
CA TRP A 227 -3.49 -2.48 -3.24
C TRP A 227 -4.70 -3.15 -3.87
N GLY A 228 -4.46 -4.06 -4.83
CA GLY A 228 -5.49 -4.83 -5.54
C GLY A 228 -6.24 -4.05 -6.62
N TYR A 229 -5.92 -2.78 -6.86
CA TYR A 229 -6.61 -1.96 -7.86
C TYR A 229 -6.58 -2.52 -9.28
N PRO A 230 -5.48 -3.13 -9.78
CA PRO A 230 -5.49 -3.74 -11.11
C PRO A 230 -6.55 -4.83 -11.26
N TYR A 231 -6.73 -5.68 -10.24
CA TYR A 231 -7.76 -6.72 -10.23
C TYR A 231 -9.16 -6.15 -10.08
N LEU A 232 -9.36 -5.21 -9.13
CA LEU A 232 -10.64 -4.57 -8.88
C LEU A 232 -11.13 -3.80 -10.11
N ALA A 233 -10.30 -2.93 -10.67
CA ALA A 233 -10.68 -2.11 -11.82
C ALA A 233 -11.00 -2.97 -13.05
N THR A 234 -10.21 -4.02 -13.31
CA THR A 234 -10.47 -4.98 -14.38
C THR A 234 -11.78 -5.72 -14.15
N MET A 235 -12.04 -6.22 -12.93
CA MET A 235 -13.29 -6.89 -12.56
C MET A 235 -14.52 -6.02 -12.79
N GLN A 236 -14.42 -4.73 -12.49
CA GLN A 236 -15.51 -3.75 -12.60
C GLN A 236 -15.60 -3.09 -13.98
N GLY A 237 -14.63 -3.31 -14.87
CA GLY A 237 -14.57 -2.67 -16.18
C GLY A 237 -14.27 -1.18 -16.11
N ALA A 238 -13.62 -0.71 -15.06
CA ALA A 238 -13.20 0.67 -14.93
C ALA A 238 -12.00 0.96 -15.86
N LYS A 239 -11.87 2.23 -16.26
CA LYS A 239 -10.67 2.73 -16.94
C LYS A 239 -9.49 2.69 -15.97
N LEU A 240 -8.33 2.22 -16.44
CA LEU A 240 -7.07 2.26 -15.68
C LEU A 240 -6.14 3.32 -16.26
N VAL A 241 -5.53 4.10 -15.38
CA VAL A 241 -4.54 5.12 -15.74
C VAL A 241 -3.27 4.85 -14.95
N TYR A 242 -2.21 4.48 -15.63
CA TYR A 242 -0.92 4.17 -15.04
C TYR A 242 0.05 5.34 -15.25
N PRO A 243 0.61 5.93 -14.17
CA PRO A 243 1.48 7.10 -14.27
C PRO A 243 2.90 6.76 -14.77
N GLY A 244 3.24 5.48 -14.95
CA GLY A 244 4.58 5.06 -15.31
C GLY A 244 5.62 5.51 -14.27
N PRO A 245 6.80 5.99 -14.72
CA PRO A 245 7.81 6.56 -13.84
C PRO A 245 7.56 8.04 -13.48
N CYS A 246 6.52 8.68 -14.04
CA CYS A 246 6.24 10.12 -13.92
C CYS A 246 5.42 10.40 -12.65
N LEU A 247 6.07 10.37 -11.48
CA LEU A 247 5.41 10.53 -10.17
C LEU A 247 5.54 11.94 -9.58
N ASP A 248 6.04 12.91 -10.35
CA ASP A 248 6.02 14.31 -9.94
C ASP A 248 4.59 14.89 -9.93
N ALA A 249 4.36 15.91 -9.10
CA ALA A 249 3.01 16.44 -8.87
C ALA A 249 2.36 16.98 -10.15
N ASP A 250 3.12 17.68 -11.01
CA ASP A 250 2.58 18.22 -12.27
C ASP A 250 2.13 17.08 -13.21
N SER A 251 2.95 16.04 -13.38
CA SER A 251 2.61 14.89 -14.22
C SER A 251 1.37 14.17 -13.71
N LEU A 252 1.26 13.95 -12.39
CA LEU A 252 0.10 13.28 -11.79
C LEU A 252 -1.18 14.14 -11.93
N LEU A 253 -1.11 15.45 -11.73
CA LEU A 253 -2.24 16.37 -11.90
C LEU A 253 -2.68 16.46 -13.36
N GLU A 254 -1.75 16.49 -14.30
CA GLU A 254 -2.06 16.41 -15.74
C GLU A 254 -2.76 15.10 -16.09
N ASP A 255 -2.30 13.96 -15.57
CA ASP A 255 -2.94 12.67 -15.80
C ASP A 255 -4.36 12.62 -15.21
N MET A 256 -4.55 13.18 -14.00
CA MET A 256 -5.86 13.26 -13.34
C MET A 256 -6.84 14.09 -14.17
N GLU A 257 -6.42 15.23 -14.68
CA GLU A 257 -7.23 16.11 -15.51
C GLU A 257 -7.55 15.49 -16.88
N GLN A 258 -6.51 15.15 -17.65
CA GLN A 258 -6.65 14.69 -19.04
C GLN A 258 -7.43 13.39 -19.15
N GLU A 259 -7.20 12.47 -18.21
CA GLU A 259 -7.87 11.18 -18.19
C GLU A 259 -9.12 11.15 -17.31
N ARG A 260 -9.53 12.32 -16.76
CA ARG A 260 -10.71 12.49 -15.90
C ARG A 260 -10.77 11.42 -14.81
N VAL A 261 -9.66 11.29 -14.08
CA VAL A 261 -9.53 10.30 -13.01
C VAL A 261 -10.57 10.55 -11.93
N THR A 262 -11.27 9.49 -11.54
CA THR A 262 -12.29 9.54 -10.48
C THR A 262 -11.80 9.01 -9.15
N TRP A 263 -10.85 8.08 -9.17
CA TRP A 263 -10.22 7.46 -8.00
C TRP A 263 -8.72 7.40 -8.18
N ALA A 264 -7.98 7.89 -7.22
CA ALA A 264 -6.53 7.74 -7.18
C ALA A 264 -6.11 7.14 -5.85
N ALA A 265 -5.02 6.35 -5.85
CA ALA A 265 -4.49 5.72 -4.65
C ALA A 265 -3.01 6.01 -4.50
N GLY A 266 -2.60 6.50 -3.33
CA GLY A 266 -1.21 6.91 -3.08
C GLY A 266 -0.86 6.94 -1.60
N VAL A 267 0.41 7.21 -1.33
CA VAL A 267 0.92 7.41 0.03
C VAL A 267 0.91 8.90 0.41
N PRO A 268 0.89 9.26 1.71
CA PRO A 268 0.79 10.66 2.14
C PRO A 268 1.82 11.60 1.52
N THR A 269 3.05 11.15 1.29
CA THR A 269 4.13 11.97 0.69
C THR A 269 3.81 12.43 -0.74
N ILE A 270 3.14 11.59 -1.53
CA ILE A 270 2.66 11.95 -2.87
C ILE A 270 1.58 13.03 -2.77
N TRP A 271 0.62 12.80 -1.89
CA TRP A 271 -0.50 13.73 -1.71
C TRP A 271 -0.07 15.08 -1.13
N MET A 272 0.93 15.11 -0.24
CA MET A 272 1.52 16.38 0.23
C MET A 272 2.15 17.18 -0.91
N GLY A 273 2.87 16.51 -1.83
CA GLY A 273 3.42 17.15 -3.02
C GLY A 273 2.32 17.72 -3.94
N ILE A 274 1.24 16.97 -4.14
CA ILE A 274 0.07 17.43 -4.91
C ILE A 274 -0.61 18.61 -4.21
N LEU A 275 -0.82 18.54 -2.89
CA LEU A 275 -1.44 19.65 -2.13
C LEU A 275 -0.61 20.94 -2.27
N ALA A 276 0.70 20.85 -2.09
CA ALA A 276 1.59 22.01 -2.23
C ALA A 276 1.46 22.63 -3.65
N ARG A 277 1.43 21.77 -4.67
CA ARG A 277 1.33 22.23 -6.06
C ARG A 277 -0.04 22.85 -6.38
N LEU A 278 -1.12 22.32 -5.84
CA LEU A 278 -2.46 22.90 -5.93
C LEU A 278 -2.57 24.24 -5.19
N ASP A 279 -1.90 24.38 -4.04
CA ASP A 279 -1.86 25.64 -3.28
C ASP A 279 -1.03 26.72 -4.02
N GLU A 280 0.02 26.36 -4.76
CA GLU A 280 0.83 27.28 -5.57
C GLU A 280 0.06 27.82 -6.79
N GLU A 281 -0.71 26.99 -7.46
CA GLU A 281 -1.48 27.36 -8.66
C GLU A 281 -2.98 26.95 -8.52
N PRO A 282 -3.76 27.64 -7.66
CA PRO A 282 -5.16 27.29 -7.43
C PRO A 282 -6.00 27.38 -8.71
N GLY A 283 -6.74 26.32 -9.01
CA GLY A 283 -7.66 26.28 -10.17
C GLY A 283 -6.99 26.06 -11.52
N ARG A 284 -5.70 25.73 -11.57
CA ARG A 284 -5.00 25.42 -12.82
C ARG A 284 -5.52 24.12 -13.45
N TRP A 285 -5.81 23.10 -12.65
CA TRP A 285 -6.27 21.78 -13.13
C TRP A 285 -7.75 21.56 -12.84
N ASP A 286 -8.48 21.02 -13.80
CA ASP A 286 -9.87 20.58 -13.62
C ASP A 286 -9.91 19.16 -13.01
N LEU A 287 -10.02 19.09 -11.69
CA LEU A 287 -10.16 17.84 -10.94
C LEU A 287 -11.62 17.53 -10.58
N SER A 288 -12.60 18.14 -11.24
CA SER A 288 -14.04 17.96 -10.95
C SER A 288 -14.55 16.54 -11.12
N ALA A 289 -13.83 15.69 -11.84
CA ALA A 289 -14.14 14.26 -11.97
C ALA A 289 -13.76 13.44 -10.73
N MET A 290 -12.81 13.93 -9.90
CA MET A 290 -12.28 13.21 -8.74
C MET A 290 -13.35 13.00 -7.67
N LYS A 291 -13.65 11.75 -7.36
CA LYS A 291 -14.57 11.35 -6.28
C LYS A 291 -13.86 11.28 -4.95
N ALA A 292 -12.69 10.65 -4.93
CA ALA A 292 -11.82 10.60 -3.75
C ALA A 292 -10.41 10.11 -4.08
N MET A 293 -9.48 10.43 -3.17
CA MET A 293 -8.10 9.94 -3.17
C MET A 293 -7.92 9.01 -1.98
N LEU A 294 -7.57 7.75 -2.24
CA LEU A 294 -7.22 6.80 -1.19
C LEU A 294 -5.80 7.06 -0.72
N VAL A 295 -5.65 7.11 0.58
CA VAL A 295 -4.36 7.29 1.24
C VAL A 295 -4.13 6.16 2.23
N GLY A 296 -2.96 5.57 2.20
CA GLY A 296 -2.59 4.49 3.11
C GLY A 296 -1.09 4.32 3.21
N GLY A 297 -0.67 3.31 3.95
CA GLY A 297 0.75 3.03 4.16
C GLY A 297 1.35 3.73 5.39
N SER A 298 0.84 4.88 5.79
CA SER A 298 1.10 5.55 7.08
C SER A 298 -0.11 6.38 7.48
N ALA A 299 -0.14 6.84 8.72
CA ALA A 299 -1.21 7.72 9.21
C ALA A 299 -1.30 9.00 8.36
N VAL A 300 -2.52 9.45 8.11
CA VAL A 300 -2.81 10.66 7.34
C VAL A 300 -3.08 11.79 8.32
N PRO A 301 -2.29 12.88 8.30
CA PRO A 301 -2.54 14.02 9.17
C PRO A 301 -3.93 14.60 8.92
N ARG A 302 -4.71 14.83 9.99
CA ARG A 302 -6.03 15.48 9.91
C ARG A 302 -5.97 16.82 9.16
N ALA A 303 -4.92 17.60 9.41
CA ALA A 303 -4.69 18.86 8.73
C ALA A 303 -4.60 18.73 7.20
N MET A 304 -4.03 17.63 6.69
CA MET A 304 -3.96 17.36 5.25
C MET A 304 -5.36 17.05 4.68
N ILE A 305 -6.17 16.27 5.40
CA ILE A 305 -7.55 15.96 5.02
C ILE A 305 -8.38 17.25 4.91
N ALA A 306 -8.32 18.09 5.94
CA ALA A 306 -9.00 19.39 5.98
C ALA A 306 -8.55 20.30 4.83
N ALA A 307 -7.23 20.40 4.59
CA ALA A 307 -6.69 21.25 3.56
C ALA A 307 -7.16 20.86 2.14
N PHE A 308 -7.19 19.58 1.82
CA PHE A 308 -7.72 19.12 0.52
C PHE A 308 -9.19 19.43 0.35
N GLU A 309 -10.02 19.22 1.38
CA GLU A 309 -11.45 19.47 1.31
C GLU A 309 -11.75 20.98 1.27
N GLU A 310 -11.19 21.79 2.17
CA GLU A 310 -11.51 23.21 2.29
C GLU A 310 -10.98 24.04 1.13
N ARG A 311 -9.76 23.77 0.65
CA ARG A 311 -9.08 24.61 -0.34
C ARG A 311 -9.38 24.17 -1.77
N HIS A 312 -9.56 22.87 -1.97
CA HIS A 312 -9.63 22.28 -3.30
C HIS A 312 -10.90 21.44 -3.55
N GLY A 313 -11.76 21.24 -2.54
CA GLY A 313 -12.97 20.42 -2.65
C GLY A 313 -12.70 18.94 -2.91
N LEU A 314 -11.47 18.46 -2.61
CA LEU A 314 -11.03 17.10 -2.85
C LEU A 314 -11.14 16.25 -1.59
N ARG A 315 -11.70 15.06 -1.73
CA ARG A 315 -11.92 14.14 -0.62
C ARG A 315 -10.76 13.17 -0.45
N ILE A 316 -10.26 13.06 0.77
CA ILE A 316 -9.31 12.03 1.20
C ILE A 316 -10.06 10.87 1.89
N CYS A 317 -9.71 9.64 1.52
CA CYS A 317 -10.15 8.42 2.21
C CYS A 317 -8.93 7.68 2.73
N GLN A 318 -8.84 7.47 4.04
CA GLN A 318 -7.76 6.68 4.60
C GLN A 318 -8.11 5.19 4.54
N GLY A 319 -7.12 4.36 4.22
CA GLY A 319 -7.18 2.91 4.35
C GLY A 319 -6.02 2.38 5.18
N TRP A 320 -6.26 1.30 5.90
CA TRP A 320 -5.22 0.58 6.62
C TRP A 320 -5.09 -0.84 6.10
N GLY A 321 -3.86 -1.31 6.13
CA GLY A 321 -3.51 -2.66 5.77
C GLY A 321 -2.00 -2.83 5.64
N MET A 322 -1.60 -4.02 5.26
CA MET A 322 -0.20 -4.41 5.17
C MET A 322 -0.04 -5.55 4.16
N THR A 323 1.18 -5.90 3.80
CA THR A 323 1.43 -6.99 2.85
C THR A 323 0.68 -8.26 3.26
N GLU A 324 0.63 -8.55 4.56
CA GLU A 324 -0.03 -9.71 5.15
C GLU A 324 -1.57 -9.69 5.07
N THR A 325 -2.17 -8.56 4.68
CA THR A 325 -3.63 -8.42 4.50
C THR A 325 -4.06 -8.12 3.05
N SER A 326 -3.20 -8.32 2.06
CA SER A 326 -3.40 -8.34 0.58
C SER A 326 -3.77 -7.04 -0.16
N PRO A 327 -3.51 -5.78 0.23
CA PRO A 327 -3.15 -5.38 1.57
C PRO A 327 -4.29 -4.80 2.39
N VAL A 328 -5.44 -4.40 1.80
CA VAL A 328 -6.44 -3.57 2.46
C VAL A 328 -7.30 -4.40 3.42
N ALA A 329 -7.30 -4.00 4.68
CA ALA A 329 -8.10 -4.66 5.72
C ALA A 329 -9.18 -3.74 6.30
N SER A 330 -8.98 -2.42 6.31
CA SER A 330 -10.00 -1.46 6.72
C SER A 330 -9.96 -0.18 5.89
N THR A 331 -11.07 0.55 5.86
CA THR A 331 -11.18 1.84 5.17
C THR A 331 -12.11 2.77 5.90
N VAL A 332 -11.90 4.08 5.72
CA VAL A 332 -12.82 5.07 6.23
C VAL A 332 -14.04 5.17 5.34
N ALA A 333 -15.17 4.99 5.98
CA ALA A 333 -16.46 5.26 5.43
C ALA A 333 -17.23 6.13 6.41
N LEU A 334 -17.87 7.18 5.93
CA LEU A 334 -18.73 8.00 6.75
C LEU A 334 -20.18 7.48 6.67
N PRO A 335 -20.71 6.88 7.75
CA PRO A 335 -22.15 6.64 7.87
C PRO A 335 -22.93 7.94 7.66
N ASN A 336 -24.19 7.82 7.23
CA ASN A 336 -25.00 9.00 6.82
C ASN A 336 -25.08 10.10 7.90
N ASP A 337 -25.15 9.74 9.17
CA ASP A 337 -25.17 10.68 10.29
C ASP A 337 -23.85 11.44 10.41
N LEU A 338 -22.71 10.76 10.25
CA LEU A 338 -21.38 11.38 10.27
C LEU A 338 -21.09 12.16 8.97
N ALA A 339 -21.60 11.71 7.82
CA ALA A 339 -21.47 12.44 6.57
C ALA A 339 -22.20 13.81 6.58
N GLN A 340 -23.21 13.95 7.44
CA GLN A 340 -23.97 15.19 7.66
C GLN A 340 -23.50 16.00 8.88
N ALA A 341 -22.50 15.51 9.62
CA ALA A 341 -21.92 16.22 10.75
C ALA A 341 -21.14 17.48 10.31
N ASP A 342 -20.75 18.31 11.25
CA ASP A 342 -19.84 19.42 10.99
C ASP A 342 -18.50 18.94 10.42
N ALA A 343 -17.74 19.84 9.82
CA ALA A 343 -16.51 19.50 9.13
C ALA A 343 -15.46 18.90 10.06
N ASP A 344 -15.32 19.43 11.27
CA ASP A 344 -14.36 18.95 12.27
C ASP A 344 -14.65 17.50 12.65
N THR A 345 -15.88 17.17 12.95
CA THR A 345 -16.31 15.79 13.26
C THR A 345 -16.04 14.84 12.07
N ARG A 346 -16.31 15.28 10.84
CA ARG A 346 -16.02 14.46 9.65
C ARG A 346 -14.52 14.19 9.49
N TRP A 347 -13.69 15.22 9.64
CA TRP A 347 -12.22 15.08 9.48
C TRP A 347 -11.62 14.20 10.59
N ASP A 348 -12.13 14.28 11.82
CA ASP A 348 -11.69 13.40 12.91
C ASP A 348 -11.93 11.93 12.56
N VAL A 349 -13.10 11.60 12.02
CA VAL A 349 -13.40 10.24 11.58
C VAL A 349 -12.57 9.85 10.34
N GLN A 350 -12.40 10.75 9.39
CA GLN A 350 -11.59 10.50 8.19
C GLN A 350 -10.10 10.30 8.49
N ALA A 351 -9.61 10.82 9.60
CA ALA A 351 -8.24 10.59 10.08
C ALA A 351 -8.03 9.23 10.78
N THR A 352 -9.11 8.47 11.04
CA THR A 352 -9.00 7.11 11.57
C THR A 352 -8.63 6.12 10.46
N ALA A 353 -8.25 4.90 10.82
CA ALA A 353 -8.07 3.80 9.87
C ALA A 353 -9.41 3.18 9.40
N GLY A 354 -10.54 3.71 9.87
CA GLY A 354 -11.87 3.31 9.47
C GLY A 354 -12.38 2.01 10.10
N LEU A 355 -13.29 1.38 9.37
CA LEU A 355 -13.92 0.12 9.74
C LEU A 355 -13.33 -1.06 8.95
N PRO A 356 -13.30 -2.27 9.51
CA PRO A 356 -12.85 -3.44 8.78
C PRO A 356 -13.70 -3.70 7.54
N LEU A 357 -13.06 -4.16 6.47
CA LEU A 357 -13.75 -4.62 5.26
C LEU A 357 -14.61 -5.86 5.56
N PRO A 358 -15.68 -6.10 4.78
CA PRO A 358 -16.46 -7.33 4.91
C PRO A 358 -15.56 -8.57 4.93
N PHE A 359 -15.82 -9.51 5.85
CA PHE A 359 -15.05 -10.74 6.12
C PHE A 359 -13.67 -10.54 6.79
N VAL A 360 -13.24 -9.32 7.09
CA VAL A 360 -12.10 -9.08 7.97
C VAL A 360 -12.62 -8.95 9.40
N GLU A 361 -12.18 -9.83 10.26
CA GLU A 361 -12.44 -9.76 11.69
C GLU A 361 -11.24 -9.13 12.39
N ILE A 362 -11.53 -8.33 13.41
CA ILE A 362 -10.51 -7.63 14.21
C ILE A 362 -10.79 -7.83 15.70
N ARG A 363 -9.72 -7.82 16.48
CA ARG A 363 -9.76 -7.66 17.94
C ARG A 363 -8.56 -6.85 18.41
N VAL A 364 -8.68 -6.21 19.57
CA VAL A 364 -7.60 -5.42 20.18
C VAL A 364 -7.24 -6.07 21.50
N ARG A 365 -5.96 -6.39 21.69
CA ARG A 365 -5.47 -7.15 22.84
C ARG A 365 -4.42 -6.39 23.63
N ALA A 366 -4.56 -6.38 24.97
CA ALA A 366 -3.52 -5.99 25.91
C ALA A 366 -3.09 -7.24 26.69
N GLY A 367 -2.02 -7.88 26.25
CA GLY A 367 -1.67 -9.23 26.68
C GLY A 367 -2.78 -10.23 26.33
N ASP A 368 -3.31 -10.93 27.34
CA ASP A 368 -4.35 -11.95 27.14
C ASP A 368 -5.79 -11.40 27.30
N GLN A 369 -5.95 -10.10 27.43
CA GLN A 369 -7.25 -9.48 27.65
C GLN A 369 -7.71 -8.67 26.44
N ASP A 370 -9.02 -8.69 26.15
CA ASP A 370 -9.62 -7.80 25.17
C ASP A 370 -9.68 -6.39 25.72
N VAL A 371 -9.38 -5.41 24.89
CA VAL A 371 -9.43 -3.99 25.20
C VAL A 371 -10.85 -3.46 24.94
N PRO A 372 -11.45 -2.63 25.84
CA PRO A 372 -12.74 -2.02 25.58
C PRO A 372 -12.68 -1.02 24.41
N TRP A 373 -13.80 -0.90 23.70
CA TRP A 373 -13.96 0.04 22.59
C TRP A 373 -14.47 1.39 23.12
N ASP A 374 -13.63 2.11 23.86
CA ASP A 374 -13.95 3.41 24.49
C ASP A 374 -13.25 4.60 23.81
N GLY A 375 -12.41 4.34 22.80
CA GLY A 375 -11.62 5.35 22.11
C GLY A 375 -10.28 5.65 22.77
N GLU A 376 -10.08 5.22 24.02
CA GLU A 376 -8.91 5.55 24.85
C GLU A 376 -8.00 4.36 25.09
N ALA A 377 -8.56 3.23 25.51
CA ALA A 377 -7.81 2.04 25.84
C ALA A 377 -7.05 1.48 24.61
N MET A 378 -5.76 1.20 24.79
CA MET A 378 -4.87 0.81 23.73
C MET A 378 -4.48 -0.67 23.83
N GLY A 379 -4.31 -1.32 22.68
CA GLY A 379 -3.80 -2.68 22.59
C GLY A 379 -3.28 -3.00 21.20
N GLU A 380 -2.68 -4.17 21.03
CA GLU A 380 -2.25 -4.66 19.72
C GLU A 380 -3.47 -5.10 18.90
N LEU A 381 -3.52 -4.62 17.65
CA LEU A 381 -4.51 -5.05 16.67
C LEU A 381 -4.18 -6.44 16.17
N GLU A 382 -5.12 -7.36 16.31
CA GLU A 382 -5.08 -8.69 15.71
C GLU A 382 -6.18 -8.83 14.67
N VAL A 383 -5.87 -9.48 13.55
CA VAL A 383 -6.79 -9.61 12.41
C VAL A 383 -6.84 -11.03 11.89
N ARG A 384 -7.99 -11.41 11.31
CA ARG A 384 -8.13 -12.62 10.50
C ARG A 384 -9.14 -12.41 9.38
N GLY A 385 -9.02 -13.16 8.31
CA GLY A 385 -9.93 -13.04 7.17
C GLY A 385 -9.46 -13.86 5.98
N PRO A 386 -10.26 -13.97 4.91
CA PRO A 386 -9.98 -14.86 3.77
C PRO A 386 -8.82 -14.39 2.89
N TRP A 387 -8.32 -13.18 3.09
CA TRP A 387 -7.14 -12.63 2.42
C TRP A 387 -6.07 -12.14 3.41
N VAL A 388 -6.15 -12.57 4.66
CA VAL A 388 -5.09 -12.41 5.66
C VAL A 388 -4.15 -13.62 5.57
N ALA A 389 -2.84 -13.38 5.57
CA ALA A 389 -1.84 -14.43 5.49
C ALA A 389 -1.93 -15.40 6.68
N ALA A 390 -1.82 -16.68 6.43
CA ALA A 390 -1.79 -17.72 7.46
C ALA A 390 -0.35 -18.07 7.90
N SER A 391 0.65 -17.70 7.12
CA SER A 391 2.08 -17.86 7.41
C SER A 391 2.90 -17.02 6.43
N TYR A 392 4.19 -16.83 6.71
CA TYR A 392 5.15 -16.37 5.72
C TYR A 392 5.72 -17.55 4.93
N TYR A 393 6.13 -17.25 3.69
CA TYR A 393 6.77 -18.24 2.83
C TYR A 393 8.14 -18.64 3.39
N ASP A 394 8.32 -19.94 3.59
CA ASP A 394 9.57 -20.58 4.07
C ASP A 394 10.28 -19.83 5.22
N THR A 395 9.50 -19.38 6.20
CA THR A 395 9.99 -18.60 7.36
C THR A 395 9.32 -19.10 8.65
N PRO A 396 9.59 -20.37 9.08
CA PRO A 396 8.92 -20.98 10.23
C PRO A 396 9.20 -20.29 11.56
N GLU A 397 10.33 -19.59 11.69
CA GLU A 397 10.70 -18.81 12.87
C GLU A 397 9.78 -17.62 13.15
N SER A 398 8.92 -17.29 12.22
CA SER A 398 7.93 -16.20 12.36
C SER A 398 6.54 -16.68 12.77
N ALA A 399 6.40 -17.94 13.20
CA ALA A 399 5.12 -18.52 13.61
C ALA A 399 4.47 -17.79 14.80
N ASP A 400 5.27 -17.13 15.64
CA ASP A 400 4.83 -16.29 16.77
C ASP A 400 3.98 -15.07 16.36
N ARG A 401 3.96 -14.74 15.06
CA ARG A 401 3.09 -13.70 14.51
C ARG A 401 1.62 -14.14 14.44
N TRP A 402 1.33 -15.40 14.62
CA TRP A 402 -0.04 -15.92 14.69
C TRP A 402 -0.33 -16.49 16.07
N THR A 403 -1.52 -16.23 16.57
CA THR A 403 -2.02 -16.82 17.80
C THR A 403 -2.45 -18.26 17.56
N GLU A 404 -2.55 -19.08 18.64
CA GLU A 404 -3.00 -20.48 18.55
C GLU A 404 -4.42 -20.60 17.97
N ASP A 405 -5.28 -19.59 18.17
CA ASP A 405 -6.64 -19.52 17.66
C ASP A 405 -6.74 -18.85 16.27
N GLY A 406 -5.60 -18.64 15.58
CA GLY A 406 -5.52 -18.28 14.17
C GLY A 406 -5.65 -16.79 13.86
N TRP A 407 -5.33 -15.90 14.78
CA TRP A 407 -5.26 -14.46 14.53
C TRP A 407 -3.84 -14.03 14.19
N PHE A 408 -3.73 -13.15 13.22
CA PHE A 408 -2.46 -12.51 12.86
C PHE A 408 -2.23 -11.27 13.73
N ARG A 409 -1.08 -11.22 14.41
CA ARG A 409 -0.61 -10.08 15.19
C ARG A 409 0.02 -9.06 14.27
N THR A 410 -0.63 -7.90 14.12
CA THR A 410 -0.21 -6.88 13.15
C THR A 410 1.04 -6.11 13.59
N GLY A 411 1.26 -6.02 14.91
CA GLY A 411 2.25 -5.14 15.51
C GLY A 411 1.83 -3.67 15.49
N ASP A 412 0.58 -3.35 15.15
CA ASP A 412 0.01 -2.02 15.28
C ASP A 412 -0.71 -1.90 16.63
N ILE A 413 -0.40 -0.84 17.37
CA ILE A 413 -1.11 -0.46 18.58
C ILE A 413 -2.24 0.49 18.20
N VAL A 414 -3.44 0.17 18.65
CA VAL A 414 -4.65 0.90 18.28
C VAL A 414 -5.53 1.16 19.50
N SER A 415 -6.40 2.16 19.41
CA SER A 415 -7.65 2.21 20.17
C SER A 415 -8.83 2.06 19.22
N MET A 416 -9.98 1.67 19.75
CA MET A 416 -11.22 1.60 18.99
C MET A 416 -12.31 2.41 19.68
N ASP A 417 -13.03 3.19 18.92
CA ASP A 417 -14.18 3.92 19.43
C ASP A 417 -15.41 2.99 19.59
N PRO A 418 -16.47 3.41 20.31
CA PRO A 418 -17.68 2.59 20.50
C PRO A 418 -18.41 2.22 19.20
N ARG A 419 -18.08 2.84 18.06
CA ARG A 419 -18.66 2.56 16.74
C ARG A 419 -17.78 1.61 15.91
N GLY A 420 -16.60 1.23 16.42
CA GLY A 420 -15.67 0.32 15.78
C GLY A 420 -14.63 0.98 14.87
N PHE A 421 -14.52 2.32 14.86
CA PHE A 421 -13.47 2.99 14.10
C PHE A 421 -12.11 2.75 14.75
N ILE A 422 -11.16 2.30 13.93
CA ILE A 422 -9.79 1.97 14.36
C ILE A 422 -8.96 3.24 14.32
N GLN A 423 -8.37 3.61 15.44
CA GLN A 423 -7.40 4.68 15.52
C GLN A 423 -6.00 4.11 15.73
N ILE A 424 -5.13 4.21 14.73
CA ILE A 424 -3.74 3.80 14.85
C ILE A 424 -3.03 4.76 15.80
N LYS A 425 -2.49 4.21 16.88
CA LYS A 425 -1.72 4.97 17.87
C LYS A 425 -0.24 4.90 17.55
N ASP A 426 0.26 3.70 17.24
CA ASP A 426 1.68 3.51 16.91
C ASP A 426 1.96 2.10 16.39
N ARG A 427 3.23 1.83 16.07
CA ARG A 427 3.77 0.48 16.00
C ARG A 427 4.20 0.02 17.40
N SER A 428 4.02 -1.25 17.73
CA SER A 428 4.42 -1.81 19.03
C SER A 428 5.89 -1.59 19.40
N LYS A 429 6.76 -1.45 18.37
CA LYS A 429 8.18 -1.13 18.48
C LYS A 429 8.51 0.37 18.52
N ASP A 430 7.55 1.23 18.16
CA ASP A 430 7.74 2.68 18.03
C ASP A 430 7.00 3.45 19.12
N VAL A 431 6.01 2.83 19.78
CA VAL A 431 5.33 3.40 20.94
C VAL A 431 6.35 3.72 22.05
N ILE A 432 6.29 4.93 22.60
CA ILE A 432 7.23 5.42 23.60
C ILE A 432 6.73 5.02 24.98
N LYS A 433 7.53 4.26 25.73
CA LYS A 433 7.17 3.75 27.06
C LYS A 433 7.79 4.63 28.14
N SER A 434 7.07 5.66 28.54
CA SER A 434 7.55 6.67 29.49
C SER A 434 6.91 6.50 30.86
N GLY A 435 7.67 6.12 31.88
CA GLY A 435 7.20 5.99 33.25
C GLY A 435 6.10 4.94 33.45
N GLY A 436 6.02 3.92 32.58
CA GLY A 436 4.99 2.88 32.62
C GLY A 436 3.73 3.21 31.79
N GLU A 437 3.64 4.40 31.24
CA GLU A 437 2.58 4.86 30.36
C GLU A 437 3.03 4.87 28.89
N TRP A 438 2.07 4.80 27.97
CA TRP A 438 2.35 4.79 26.54
C TRP A 438 2.10 6.19 25.95
N ILE A 439 3.08 6.66 25.15
CA ILE A 439 2.95 7.88 24.35
C ILE A 439 2.89 7.45 22.88
N SER A 440 1.84 7.87 22.18
CA SER A 440 1.75 7.68 20.73
C SER A 440 2.67 8.66 20.02
N SER A 441 3.69 8.13 19.35
CA SER A 441 4.55 8.96 18.51
C SER A 441 3.78 9.56 17.34
N VAL A 442 2.81 8.84 16.79
CA VAL A 442 1.96 9.27 15.68
C VAL A 442 1.06 10.46 16.05
N GLU A 443 0.48 10.47 17.25
CA GLU A 443 -0.35 11.59 17.69
C GLU A 443 0.47 12.88 17.84
N VAL A 444 1.66 12.77 18.41
CA VAL A 444 2.57 13.92 18.57
C VAL A 444 3.07 14.41 17.20
N GLU A 445 3.39 13.48 16.26
CA GLU A 445 3.74 13.81 14.87
C GLU A 445 2.61 14.59 14.18
N ASN A 446 1.38 14.09 14.26
CA ASN A 446 0.21 14.73 13.65
C ASN A 446 -0.04 16.14 14.21
N ALA A 447 0.12 16.32 15.52
CA ALA A 447 -0.02 17.63 16.14
C ALA A 447 1.09 18.60 15.68
N LEU A 448 2.34 18.15 15.61
CA LEU A 448 3.44 18.95 15.08
C LEU A 448 3.23 19.30 13.61
N MET A 449 2.78 18.35 12.79
CA MET A 449 2.49 18.55 11.36
C MET A 449 1.37 19.58 11.09
N ALA A 450 0.54 19.89 12.07
CA ALA A 450 -0.43 20.98 11.98
C ALA A 450 0.20 22.38 12.08
N HIS A 451 1.48 22.49 12.50
CA HIS A 451 2.16 23.77 12.58
C HIS A 451 2.53 24.29 11.18
N PRO A 452 2.20 25.56 10.83
CA PRO A 452 2.36 26.06 9.45
C PRO A 452 3.81 26.09 8.94
N ALA A 453 4.78 26.16 9.84
CA ALA A 453 6.20 26.18 9.47
C ALA A 453 6.79 24.80 9.18
N LEU A 454 6.08 23.69 9.49
CA LEU A 454 6.63 22.34 9.33
C LEU A 454 6.20 21.69 8.02
N ALA A 455 7.18 21.09 7.33
CA ALA A 455 6.96 20.21 6.20
C ALA A 455 6.77 18.75 6.66
N GLU A 456 7.62 18.29 7.60
CA GLU A 456 7.58 16.92 8.12
C GLU A 456 7.94 16.90 9.62
N ALA A 457 7.39 15.90 10.32
CA ALA A 457 7.75 15.60 11.71
C ALA A 457 7.76 14.09 11.95
N ALA A 458 8.77 13.58 12.64
CA ALA A 458 8.83 12.21 13.12
C ALA A 458 9.24 12.21 14.60
N VAL A 459 8.58 11.37 15.41
CA VAL A 459 8.84 11.28 16.84
C VAL A 459 9.33 9.88 17.18
N ILE A 460 10.39 9.81 17.95
CA ILE A 460 11.05 8.57 18.37
C ILE A 460 11.21 8.50 19.88
N ALA A 461 11.26 7.29 20.41
CA ALA A 461 11.71 7.04 21.77
C ALA A 461 13.23 7.21 21.85
N VAL A 462 13.69 7.94 22.85
CA VAL A 462 15.10 7.98 23.26
C VAL A 462 15.21 7.53 24.72
N PRO A 463 16.29 6.82 25.09
CA PRO A 463 16.49 6.37 26.48
C PRO A 463 16.53 7.54 27.47
N ASP A 464 15.91 7.36 28.64
CA ASP A 464 15.91 8.30 29.75
C ASP A 464 16.11 7.54 31.09
N GLU A 465 17.03 8.00 31.92
CA GLU A 465 17.39 7.32 33.18
C GLU A 465 16.23 7.25 34.19
N LYS A 466 15.33 8.24 34.17
CA LYS A 466 14.23 8.35 35.13
C LYS A 466 12.95 7.69 34.63
N TRP A 467 12.65 7.85 33.33
CA TRP A 467 11.36 7.51 32.74
C TRP A 467 11.42 6.27 31.86
N GLY A 468 12.62 5.67 31.66
CA GLY A 468 12.88 4.61 30.71
C GLY A 468 13.05 5.14 29.30
N GLU A 469 12.02 5.78 28.76
CA GLU A 469 12.04 6.43 27.45
C GLU A 469 11.39 7.81 27.50
N ARG A 470 11.88 8.73 26.62
CA ARG A 470 11.28 10.04 26.40
C ARG A 470 11.12 10.33 24.91
N PRO A 471 10.11 11.13 24.52
CA PRO A 471 9.94 11.50 23.12
C PRO A 471 10.97 12.53 22.67
N LEU A 472 11.56 12.28 21.48
CA LEU A 472 12.35 13.21 20.69
C LEU A 472 11.65 13.42 19.35
N ALA A 473 11.43 14.68 18.96
CA ALA A 473 10.90 15.02 17.64
C ALA A 473 12.01 15.46 16.69
N ALA A 474 12.08 14.84 15.51
CA ALA A 474 12.88 15.32 14.37
C ALA A 474 11.91 16.02 13.39
N VAL A 475 12.20 17.28 13.05
CA VAL A 475 11.30 18.13 12.25
C VAL A 475 12.02 18.73 11.04
N VAL A 476 11.30 18.85 9.92
CA VAL A 476 11.74 19.53 8.70
C VAL A 476 10.91 20.79 8.53
N LEU A 477 11.55 21.93 8.38
CA LEU A 477 10.89 23.20 8.09
C LEU A 477 10.51 23.30 6.61
N ARG A 478 9.43 24.01 6.33
CA ARG A 478 9.12 24.42 4.95
C ARG A 478 10.15 25.44 4.46
N ASP A 479 10.33 25.50 3.15
CA ASP A 479 11.24 26.46 2.54
C ASP A 479 10.92 27.89 2.95
N GLY A 480 11.93 28.59 3.49
CA GLY A 480 11.79 29.97 3.95
C GLY A 480 11.04 30.16 5.27
N ALA A 481 10.53 29.09 5.88
CA ALA A 481 9.88 29.16 7.19
C ALA A 481 10.90 29.05 8.34
N SER A 482 10.52 29.55 9.51
CA SER A 482 11.30 29.44 10.75
C SER A 482 10.38 29.11 11.93
N ALA A 483 10.88 28.32 12.84
CA ALA A 483 10.27 28.04 14.13
C ALA A 483 11.35 27.63 15.12
N THR A 484 11.13 27.86 16.39
CA THR A 484 11.99 27.38 17.48
C THR A 484 11.39 26.13 18.13
N ALA A 485 12.22 25.35 18.82
CA ALA A 485 11.76 24.17 19.55
C ALA A 485 10.70 24.52 20.63
N ASP A 486 10.83 25.68 21.28
CA ASP A 486 9.88 26.13 22.30
C ASP A 486 8.55 26.53 21.67
N GLU A 487 8.54 27.27 20.55
CA GLU A 487 7.31 27.58 19.82
C GLU A 487 6.55 26.33 19.37
N LEU A 488 7.24 25.32 18.85
CA LEU A 488 6.64 24.05 18.45
C LEU A 488 6.07 23.29 19.67
N ARG A 489 6.80 23.28 20.78
CA ARG A 489 6.35 22.65 22.01
C ARG A 489 5.13 23.36 22.60
N GLU A 490 5.12 24.70 22.63
CA GLU A 490 3.99 25.51 23.07
C GLU A 490 2.76 25.32 22.17
N PHE A 491 2.97 25.18 20.86
CA PHE A 491 1.89 24.94 19.90
C PHE A 491 1.12 23.65 20.17
N ILE A 492 1.81 22.55 20.51
CA ILE A 492 1.17 21.26 20.77
C ILE A 492 0.76 21.08 22.25
N ALA A 493 1.28 21.87 23.18
CA ALA A 493 1.04 21.73 24.63
C ALA A 493 -0.45 21.72 25.03
N PRO A 494 -1.38 22.47 24.39
CA PRO A 494 -2.79 22.42 24.73
C PRO A 494 -3.49 21.09 24.45
N GLN A 495 -2.89 20.23 23.61
CA GLN A 495 -3.48 18.98 23.15
C GLN A 495 -3.03 17.77 23.98
N PHE A 496 -1.93 17.89 24.74
CA PHE A 496 -1.30 16.77 25.42
C PHE A 496 -1.01 17.01 26.88
N ALA A 497 -0.97 15.94 27.66
CA ALA A 497 -0.39 15.99 28.98
C ALA A 497 1.10 16.37 28.90
N LYS A 498 1.59 17.11 29.90
CA LYS A 498 2.96 17.66 29.90
C LYS A 498 4.05 16.61 29.64
N TRP A 499 3.85 15.37 30.07
CA TRP A 499 4.81 14.28 29.91
C TRP A 499 4.80 13.63 28.51
N TRP A 500 3.83 13.98 27.65
CA TRP A 500 3.81 13.61 26.24
C TRP A 500 4.69 14.52 25.37
N LEU A 501 4.94 15.74 25.84
CA LEU A 501 5.68 16.73 25.06
C LEU A 501 7.11 16.26 24.83
N PRO A 502 7.66 16.42 23.60
CA PRO A 502 9.04 16.09 23.30
C PRO A 502 10.01 16.91 24.16
N ASP A 503 10.90 16.22 24.87
CA ASP A 503 11.96 16.88 25.65
C ASP A 503 12.98 17.54 24.70
N ARG A 504 13.17 16.94 23.52
CA ARG A 504 14.06 17.44 22.48
C ARG A 504 13.32 17.56 21.16
N ILE A 505 13.56 18.66 20.43
CA ILE A 505 13.11 18.89 19.06
C ILE A 505 14.35 19.23 18.23
N GLU A 506 14.66 18.37 17.27
CA GLU A 506 15.82 18.47 16.40
C GLU A 506 15.41 18.87 14.99
N PHE A 507 16.00 19.93 14.48
CA PHE A 507 15.77 20.39 13.10
C PHE A 507 16.70 19.65 12.15
N VAL A 508 16.12 18.93 11.20
CA VAL A 508 16.86 18.12 10.22
C VAL A 508 16.55 18.59 8.80
N ALA A 509 17.48 18.37 7.89
CA ALA A 509 17.27 18.70 6.47
C ALA A 509 16.23 17.77 5.84
N GLU A 510 16.21 16.50 6.24
CA GLU A 510 15.27 15.49 5.78
C GLU A 510 15.06 14.41 6.84
N ILE A 511 13.89 13.76 6.83
CA ILE A 511 13.61 12.57 7.62
C ILE A 511 13.84 11.33 6.73
N PRO A 512 14.69 10.36 7.15
CA PRO A 512 14.92 9.15 6.38
C PRO A 512 13.61 8.40 6.11
N LYS A 513 13.42 7.92 4.87
CA LYS A 513 12.21 7.21 4.43
C LYS A 513 12.52 5.80 3.95
N THR A 514 11.54 4.92 4.06
CA THR A 514 11.59 3.61 3.43
C THR A 514 11.37 3.72 1.92
N SER A 515 11.62 2.64 1.19
CA SER A 515 11.36 2.53 -0.24
C SER A 515 9.92 2.86 -0.68
N VAL A 516 8.98 2.85 0.25
CA VAL A 516 7.56 3.16 0.01
C VAL A 516 7.12 4.47 0.66
N GLY A 517 8.07 5.34 1.05
CA GLY A 517 7.79 6.69 1.55
C GLY A 517 7.40 6.79 3.03
N LYS A 518 7.52 5.71 3.82
CA LYS A 518 7.28 5.73 5.27
C LYS A 518 8.51 6.24 6.02
N PHE A 519 8.35 6.96 7.11
CA PHE A 519 9.46 7.39 7.96
C PHE A 519 10.23 6.19 8.53
N ARG A 520 11.55 6.24 8.42
CA ARG A 520 12.46 5.21 8.91
C ARG A 520 12.96 5.56 10.31
N LYS A 521 12.07 5.40 11.32
CA LYS A 521 12.36 5.78 12.71
C LYS A 521 13.60 5.09 13.30
N ILE A 522 13.94 3.89 12.83
CA ILE A 522 15.14 3.20 13.27
C ILE A 522 16.42 3.98 12.93
N ALA A 523 16.49 4.59 11.73
CA ALA A 523 17.63 5.42 11.35
C ALA A 523 17.74 6.70 12.19
N LEU A 524 16.58 7.29 12.57
CA LEU A 524 16.56 8.42 13.49
C LEU A 524 17.04 8.00 14.90
N ARG A 525 16.63 6.83 15.40
CA ARG A 525 17.14 6.32 16.67
C ARG A 525 18.64 6.12 16.64
N GLU A 526 19.17 5.46 15.60
CA GLU A 526 20.62 5.29 15.41
C GLU A 526 21.36 6.64 15.42
N GLN A 527 20.79 7.66 14.77
CA GLN A 527 21.37 9.00 14.70
C GLN A 527 21.37 9.74 16.06
N PHE A 528 20.29 9.64 16.83
CA PHE A 528 20.09 10.48 18.03
C PHE A 528 20.33 9.74 19.36
N THR A 529 20.49 8.41 19.35
CA THR A 529 20.87 7.61 20.53
C THR A 529 22.33 7.17 20.53
N ALA A 530 23.07 7.35 19.42
CA ALA A 530 24.51 7.21 19.45
C ALA A 530 25.11 8.22 20.44
N GLU A 531 25.90 7.77 21.42
CA GLU A 531 26.61 8.65 22.35
C GLU A 531 27.37 9.72 21.56
N PRO A 532 27.36 10.99 22.02
CA PRO A 532 28.21 12.00 21.40
C PRO A 532 29.66 11.50 21.48
N ALA A 533 30.30 11.35 20.32
CA ALA A 533 31.72 11.02 20.26
C ALA A 533 32.44 12.01 21.21
N GLN A 534 33.07 11.46 22.23
CA GLN A 534 33.89 12.24 23.16
C GLN A 534 34.89 13.04 22.30
N THR A 535 34.62 14.32 22.11
CA THR A 535 35.61 15.25 21.58
C THR A 535 36.71 15.37 22.62
N SER A 536 37.81 14.63 22.40
CA SER A 536 39.08 14.77 23.10
C SER A 536 39.75 16.10 22.75
#